data_48d5ff0bc8e2e4be219dac32beba829f
#
_entry.id   48d5ff0bc8e2e4be219dac32beba829f
#
_cell.length_a   1.000
_cell.length_b   1.000
_cell.length_c   1.000
_cell.angle_alpha   90.00
_cell.angle_beta   90.00
_cell.angle_gamma   90.00
#
_symmetry.space_group_name_H-M   'P 1'
#
loop_
_entity.id
_entity.type
_entity.pdbx_description
1 polymer ?
#
loop_
_entity_poly.entity_id
_entity_poly.type
_entity_poly.pdbx_seq_one_letter_code
_entity_poly.pdbx_strand_id
1 'polypeptide(L)'
;MKIMLITSLASSFLQFRKELIRHNVDSGRVVQVVAPDFSSGEISIMESLGCECFPYRCSRGSINPLGDLVALYDLFRTIRINKPDVVLSYFAKPVVYGSIAAKLAGTPRVVAMLEGLGYAFTPQPGSKSLGRGVVRSLQCALYSLAFRFIDRLIVLNRDDLLDLK
;
A
#
# COMPACT_ATOMS: atom_id res chain seq x y z
N MET A 1 16.45 -10.87 -7.34
CA MET A 1 15.05 -10.44 -7.40
C MET A 1 14.86 -9.26 -6.45
N LYS A 2 14.23 -8.20 -6.93
CA LYS A 2 14.00 -6.97 -6.17
C LYS A 2 12.51 -6.88 -5.78
N ILE A 3 12.23 -6.70 -4.49
CA ILE A 3 10.88 -6.64 -3.93
C ILE A 3 10.68 -5.26 -3.29
N MET A 4 9.61 -4.58 -3.66
CA MET A 4 9.24 -3.30 -3.06
C MET A 4 7.95 -3.47 -2.23
N LEU A 5 8.01 -3.11 -0.95
CA LEU A 5 6.90 -3.12 -0.02
C LEU A 5 6.40 -1.69 0.17
N ILE A 6 5.11 -1.45 -0.05
CA ILE A 6 4.51 -0.10 0.03
C ILE A 6 3.42 -0.07 1.11
N THR A 7 3.54 0.85 2.04
CA THR A 7 2.58 1.05 3.14
C THR A 7 2.22 2.52 3.32
N SER A 8 1.14 2.79 4.05
CA SER A 8 0.79 4.13 4.54
C SER A 8 1.23 4.40 5.98
N LEU A 9 1.97 3.46 6.61
CA LEU A 9 2.43 3.55 8.00
C LEU A 9 3.77 2.82 8.15
N ALA A 10 4.87 3.57 8.34
CA ALA A 10 6.23 3.01 8.42
C ALA A 10 6.39 1.99 9.56
N SER A 11 5.83 2.28 10.75
CA SER A 11 5.90 1.38 11.91
C SER A 11 5.31 -0.01 11.64
N SER A 12 4.40 -0.15 10.65
CA SER A 12 3.81 -1.44 10.28
C SER A 12 4.83 -2.43 9.71
N PHE A 13 5.94 -1.95 9.13
CA PHE A 13 7.03 -2.81 8.69
C PHE A 13 7.64 -3.59 9.86
N LEU A 14 7.93 -2.89 10.95
CA LEU A 14 8.53 -3.49 12.14
C LEU A 14 7.54 -4.34 12.92
N GLN A 15 6.28 -3.90 13.00
CA GLN A 15 5.25 -4.59 13.80
C GLN A 15 4.75 -5.87 13.13
N PHE A 16 4.55 -5.88 11.82
CA PHE A 16 3.84 -6.96 11.14
C PHE A 16 4.62 -7.61 10.00
N ARG A 17 5.69 -6.99 9.50
CA ARG A 17 6.40 -7.47 8.29
C ARG A 17 7.88 -7.74 8.51
N LYS A 18 8.37 -7.58 9.73
CA LYS A 18 9.80 -7.75 10.07
C LYS A 18 10.32 -9.12 9.62
N GLU A 19 9.60 -10.18 9.91
CA GLU A 19 10.03 -11.54 9.54
C GLU A 19 9.95 -11.78 8.03
N LEU A 20 8.94 -11.24 7.36
CA LEU A 20 8.84 -11.27 5.89
C LEU A 20 10.05 -10.56 5.25
N ILE A 21 10.39 -9.39 5.76
CA ILE A 21 11.54 -8.60 5.31
C ILE A 21 12.83 -9.39 5.51
N ARG A 22 13.08 -9.86 6.74
CA ARG A 22 14.26 -10.63 7.10
C ARG A 22 14.43 -11.87 6.21
N HIS A 23 13.37 -12.68 6.07
CA HIS A 23 13.39 -13.86 5.21
C HIS A 23 13.79 -13.53 3.76
N ASN A 24 13.30 -12.42 3.21
CA ASN A 24 13.64 -12.03 1.84
C ASN A 24 15.08 -11.55 1.73
N VAL A 25 15.57 -10.77 2.69
CA VAL A 25 16.99 -10.33 2.73
C VAL A 25 17.92 -11.52 2.89
N ASP A 26 17.65 -12.41 3.84
CA ASP A 26 18.45 -13.62 4.09
C ASP A 26 18.47 -14.56 2.87
N SER A 27 17.42 -14.51 2.04
CA SER A 27 17.37 -15.23 0.76
C SER A 27 18.10 -14.52 -0.39
N GLY A 28 18.88 -13.47 -0.12
CA GLY A 28 19.66 -12.71 -1.11
C GLY A 28 18.80 -11.82 -2.02
N ARG A 29 17.59 -11.46 -1.62
CA ARG A 29 16.73 -10.54 -2.37
C ARG A 29 16.97 -9.10 -1.92
N VAL A 30 16.92 -8.16 -2.86
CA VAL A 30 16.93 -6.73 -2.55
C VAL A 30 15.53 -6.34 -2.08
N VAL A 31 15.42 -5.84 -0.85
CA VAL A 31 14.15 -5.41 -0.25
C VAL A 31 14.12 -3.90 -0.15
N GLN A 32 13.13 -3.30 -0.76
CA GLN A 32 12.85 -1.87 -0.73
C GLN A 32 11.57 -1.61 0.06
N VAL A 33 11.59 -0.65 0.97
CA VAL A 33 10.44 -0.28 1.79
C VAL A 33 10.05 1.18 1.52
N VAL A 34 8.76 1.40 1.30
CA VAL A 34 8.22 2.70 0.89
C VAL A 34 7.10 3.10 1.84
N ALA A 35 7.27 4.21 2.57
CA ALA A 35 6.27 4.73 3.51
C ALA A 35 6.32 6.27 3.58
N PRO A 36 5.22 6.95 4.01
CA PRO A 36 5.18 8.41 4.05
C PRO A 36 5.78 9.01 5.33
N ASP A 37 5.87 8.25 6.40
CA ASP A 37 6.06 8.73 7.77
C ASP A 37 7.24 8.06 8.50
N PHE A 38 8.30 7.77 7.79
CA PHE A 38 9.52 7.22 8.41
C PHE A 38 10.14 8.19 9.44
N SER A 39 10.34 7.70 10.65
CA SER A 39 11.25 8.31 11.60
C SER A 39 12.70 7.91 11.32
N SER A 40 13.66 8.72 11.80
CA SER A 40 15.10 8.38 11.67
C SER A 40 15.46 7.05 12.32
N GLY A 41 14.80 6.71 13.44
CA GLY A 41 14.99 5.42 14.11
C GLY A 41 14.49 4.25 13.28
N GLU A 42 13.33 4.37 12.64
CA GLU A 42 12.77 3.32 11.76
C GLU A 42 13.66 3.11 10.54
N ILE A 43 14.15 4.19 9.92
CA ILE A 43 15.10 4.10 8.80
C ILE A 43 16.34 3.31 9.22
N SER A 44 16.98 3.70 10.34
CA SER A 44 18.19 3.03 10.83
C SER A 44 17.98 1.53 11.09
N ILE A 45 16.80 1.15 11.65
CA ILE A 45 16.46 -0.26 11.88
C ILE A 45 16.25 -0.98 10.54
N MET A 46 15.54 -0.37 9.58
CA MET A 46 15.31 -0.98 8.27
C MET A 46 16.61 -1.17 7.48
N GLU A 47 17.48 -0.18 7.50
CA GLU A 47 18.80 -0.26 6.86
C GLU A 47 19.69 -1.32 7.52
N SER A 48 19.65 -1.46 8.85
CA SER A 48 20.33 -2.54 9.56
C SER A 48 19.81 -3.95 9.23
N LEU A 49 18.54 -4.05 8.79
CA LEU A 49 17.96 -5.27 8.24
C LEU A 49 18.31 -5.50 6.76
N GLY A 50 19.06 -4.60 6.11
CA GLY A 50 19.45 -4.70 4.71
C GLY A 50 18.40 -4.14 3.72
N CYS A 51 17.51 -3.27 4.17
CA CYS A 51 16.51 -2.65 3.31
C CYS A 51 16.94 -1.30 2.77
N GLU A 52 16.44 -0.93 1.61
CA GLU A 52 16.51 0.43 1.07
C GLU A 52 15.18 1.16 1.38
N CYS A 53 15.25 2.34 2.02
CA CYS A 53 14.07 3.11 2.45
C CYS A 53 13.78 4.26 1.49
N PHE A 54 12.51 4.40 1.07
CA PHE A 54 12.06 5.46 0.19
C PHE A 54 10.84 6.17 0.79
N PRO A 55 10.90 7.47 1.07
CA PRO A 55 9.73 8.23 1.47
C PRO A 55 8.85 8.59 0.27
N TYR A 56 7.54 8.73 0.50
CA TYR A 56 6.61 9.32 -0.45
C TYR A 56 5.57 10.16 0.29
N ARG A 57 4.91 11.08 -0.39
CA ARG A 57 3.90 11.96 0.21
C ARG A 57 2.55 11.26 0.20
N CYS A 58 1.98 11.01 1.38
CA CYS A 58 0.64 10.44 1.52
C CYS A 58 -0.02 10.95 2.79
N SER A 59 -1.24 11.43 2.69
CA SER A 59 -2.07 11.77 3.85
C SER A 59 -2.97 10.59 4.21
N ARG A 60 -2.72 10.02 5.38
CA ARG A 60 -3.46 8.87 5.92
C ARG A 60 -4.82 9.33 6.45
N GLY A 61 -5.91 8.77 5.97
CA GLY A 61 -7.25 9.04 6.50
C GLY A 61 -7.93 10.32 6.01
N SER A 62 -7.31 11.15 5.19
CA SER A 62 -7.97 12.29 4.55
C SER A 62 -8.41 11.97 3.13
N ILE A 63 -9.57 12.47 2.72
CA ILE A 63 -10.01 12.48 1.33
C ILE A 63 -9.43 13.75 0.70
N ASN A 64 -8.29 13.62 0.05
CA ASN A 64 -7.61 14.73 -0.60
C ASN A 64 -7.19 14.32 -2.02
N PRO A 65 -8.03 14.55 -3.05
CA PRO A 65 -7.73 14.11 -4.41
C PRO A 65 -6.40 14.64 -4.97
N LEU A 66 -6.04 15.87 -4.65
CA LEU A 66 -4.75 16.44 -5.09
C LEU A 66 -3.57 15.75 -4.38
N GLY A 67 -3.67 15.52 -3.08
CA GLY A 67 -2.67 14.77 -2.33
C GLY A 67 -2.56 13.32 -2.79
N ASP A 68 -3.66 12.72 -3.20
CA ASP A 68 -3.70 11.35 -3.71
C ASP A 68 -3.03 11.26 -5.11
N LEU A 69 -3.20 12.27 -5.98
CA LEU A 69 -2.45 12.37 -7.24
C LEU A 69 -0.95 12.55 -7.01
N VAL A 70 -0.57 13.33 -6.01
CA VAL A 70 0.84 13.48 -5.62
C VAL A 70 1.41 12.16 -5.12
N ALA A 71 0.66 11.43 -4.28
CA ALA A 71 1.06 10.09 -3.81
C ALA A 71 1.25 9.12 -4.98
N LEU A 72 0.30 9.09 -5.92
CA LEU A 72 0.38 8.26 -7.12
C LEU A 72 1.64 8.60 -7.95
N TYR A 73 1.91 9.87 -8.16
CA TYR A 73 3.08 10.32 -8.91
C TYR A 73 4.40 9.95 -8.22
N ASP A 74 4.49 10.16 -6.90
CA ASP A 74 5.69 9.81 -6.12
C ASP A 74 5.95 8.31 -6.19
N LEU A 75 4.91 7.49 -5.99
CA LEU A 75 5.00 6.04 -6.09
C LEU A 75 5.41 5.61 -7.50
N PHE A 76 4.77 6.16 -8.53
CA PHE A 76 5.13 5.86 -9.93
C PHE A 76 6.62 6.18 -10.20
N ARG A 77 7.09 7.35 -9.78
CA ARG A 77 8.48 7.78 -9.97
C ARG A 77 9.45 6.84 -9.23
N THR A 78 9.15 6.52 -7.97
CA THR A 78 9.99 5.63 -7.15
C THR A 78 10.07 4.23 -7.77
N ILE A 79 8.93 3.65 -8.17
CA ILE A 79 8.88 2.33 -8.81
C ILE A 79 9.60 2.34 -10.16
N ARG A 80 9.38 3.38 -10.98
CA ARG A 80 9.98 3.51 -12.31
C ARG A 80 11.51 3.60 -12.27
N ILE A 81 12.07 4.28 -11.27
CA ILE A 81 13.52 4.42 -11.08
C ILE A 81 14.11 3.10 -10.56
N ASN A 82 13.47 2.52 -9.53
CA ASN A 82 14.02 1.35 -8.83
C ASN A 82 13.76 0.01 -9.53
N LYS A 83 12.77 -0.05 -10.43
CA LYS A 83 12.42 -1.22 -11.26
C LYS A 83 12.31 -2.52 -10.45
N PRO A 84 11.42 -2.60 -9.45
CA PRO A 84 11.22 -3.84 -8.69
C PRO A 84 10.60 -4.93 -9.57
N ASP A 85 10.96 -6.18 -9.31
CA ASP A 85 10.35 -7.35 -9.93
C ASP A 85 8.97 -7.64 -9.37
N VAL A 86 8.77 -7.28 -8.09
CA VAL A 86 7.51 -7.44 -7.35
C VAL A 86 7.23 -6.19 -6.54
N VAL A 87 6.00 -5.70 -6.64
CA VAL A 87 5.45 -4.69 -5.71
C VAL A 87 4.40 -5.36 -4.83
N LEU A 88 4.53 -5.23 -3.50
CA LEU A 88 3.54 -5.63 -2.52
C LEU A 88 3.04 -4.38 -1.79
N SER A 89 1.78 -4.02 -2.03
CA SER A 89 1.12 -2.90 -1.37
C SER A 89 0.14 -3.38 -0.30
N TYR A 90 0.08 -2.73 0.85
CA TYR A 90 -0.88 -3.03 1.91
C TYR A 90 -1.42 -1.77 2.57
N PHE A 91 -2.64 -1.88 3.17
CA PHE A 91 -3.58 -0.81 3.48
C PHE A 91 -4.25 -0.19 2.25
N ALA A 92 -5.44 0.41 2.46
CA ALA A 92 -6.35 0.86 1.41
C ALA A 92 -5.72 1.79 0.36
N LYS A 93 -5.07 2.89 0.78
CA LYS A 93 -4.47 3.85 -0.15
C LYS A 93 -3.28 3.28 -0.95
N PRO A 94 -2.29 2.62 -0.31
CA PRO A 94 -1.21 1.96 -1.05
C PRO A 94 -1.69 0.85 -1.99
N VAL A 95 -2.72 0.09 -1.61
CA VAL A 95 -3.32 -0.92 -2.49
C VAL A 95 -3.85 -0.27 -3.76
N VAL A 96 -4.56 0.86 -3.66
CA VAL A 96 -5.06 1.58 -4.83
C VAL A 96 -3.91 2.22 -5.62
N TYR A 97 -3.21 3.17 -5.01
CA TYR A 97 -2.25 4.00 -5.74
C TYR A 97 -0.95 3.26 -6.07
N GLY A 98 -0.49 2.37 -5.18
CA GLY A 98 0.69 1.53 -5.40
C GLY A 98 0.49 0.54 -6.54
N SER A 99 -0.69 -0.10 -6.63
CA SER A 99 -0.97 -1.04 -7.72
C SER A 99 -1.09 -0.34 -9.07
N ILE A 100 -1.77 0.81 -9.13
CA ILE A 100 -1.86 1.62 -10.35
C ILE A 100 -0.45 2.10 -10.77
N ALA A 101 0.32 2.65 -9.82
CA ALA A 101 1.68 3.12 -10.07
C ALA A 101 2.60 1.99 -10.56
N ALA A 102 2.53 0.81 -9.94
CA ALA A 102 3.32 -0.35 -10.31
C ALA A 102 3.01 -0.80 -11.74
N LYS A 103 1.73 -0.87 -12.10
CA LYS A 103 1.33 -1.23 -13.47
C LYS A 103 1.82 -0.21 -14.50
N LEU A 104 1.62 1.08 -14.24
CA LEU A 104 2.09 2.16 -15.11
C LEU A 104 3.61 2.17 -15.24
N ALA A 105 4.34 1.82 -14.18
CA ALA A 105 5.80 1.71 -14.21
C ALA A 105 6.33 0.44 -14.91
N GLY A 106 5.44 -0.50 -15.24
CA GLY A 106 5.79 -1.76 -15.92
C GLY A 106 6.32 -2.85 -14.99
N THR A 107 5.92 -2.82 -13.70
CA THR A 107 6.30 -3.88 -12.74
C THR A 107 5.74 -5.24 -13.17
N PRO A 108 6.56 -6.31 -13.22
CA PRO A 108 6.12 -7.62 -13.69
C PRO A 108 5.06 -8.28 -12.82
N ARG A 109 5.11 -8.07 -11.49
CA ARG A 109 4.18 -8.68 -10.54
C ARG A 109 3.69 -7.66 -9.51
N VAL A 110 2.37 -7.52 -9.43
CA VAL A 110 1.70 -6.61 -8.50
C VAL A 110 0.85 -7.44 -7.54
N VAL A 111 1.20 -7.37 -6.26
CA VAL A 111 0.50 -8.06 -5.17
C VAL A 111 -0.08 -7.01 -4.24
N ALA A 112 -1.29 -7.22 -3.77
CA ALA A 112 -1.94 -6.35 -2.81
C ALA A 112 -2.45 -7.14 -1.61
N MET A 113 -2.40 -6.53 -0.43
CA MET A 113 -2.97 -7.09 0.79
C MET A 113 -3.88 -6.05 1.44
N LEU A 114 -5.17 -6.37 1.55
CA LEU A 114 -6.14 -5.57 2.28
C LEU A 114 -6.22 -6.05 3.73
N GLU A 115 -5.83 -5.17 4.64
CA GLU A 115 -5.91 -5.36 6.09
C GLU A 115 -7.14 -4.63 6.66
N GLY A 116 -8.29 -4.88 6.05
CA GLY A 116 -9.55 -4.16 6.23
C GLY A 116 -9.85 -3.21 5.07
N LEU A 117 -11.13 -3.02 4.81
CA LEU A 117 -11.63 -2.23 3.67
C LEU A 117 -11.51 -0.71 3.85
N GLY A 118 -11.07 -0.26 5.04
CA GLY A 118 -10.90 1.14 5.37
C GLY A 118 -12.14 1.80 5.99
N TYR A 119 -12.01 3.08 6.32
CA TYR A 119 -12.98 3.87 7.09
C TYR A 119 -14.41 3.86 6.54
N ALA A 120 -14.58 3.82 5.23
CA ALA A 120 -15.90 3.87 4.59
C ALA A 120 -16.74 2.59 4.82
N PHE A 121 -16.09 1.48 5.15
CA PHE A 121 -16.73 0.18 5.40
C PHE A 121 -16.91 -0.11 6.90
N THR A 122 -16.28 0.64 7.79
CA THR A 122 -16.41 0.42 9.25
C THR A 122 -17.69 1.07 9.77
N PRO A 123 -18.67 0.30 10.32
CA PRO A 123 -19.87 0.87 10.92
C PRO A 123 -19.51 1.76 12.11
N GLN A 124 -19.96 3.00 12.11
CA GLN A 124 -19.90 3.85 13.30
C GLN A 124 -21.31 4.13 13.80
N PRO A 125 -21.63 3.85 15.08
CA PRO A 125 -22.93 4.16 15.66
C PRO A 125 -23.18 5.68 15.57
N GLY A 126 -24.34 6.06 15.04
CA GLY A 126 -24.83 7.45 15.05
C GLY A 126 -24.51 8.33 13.84
N SER A 127 -23.74 7.88 12.87
CA SER A 127 -23.38 8.68 11.70
C SER A 127 -24.09 8.22 10.42
N LYS A 128 -25.34 8.66 10.24
CA LYS A 128 -26.03 8.65 8.93
C LYS A 128 -25.63 9.91 8.16
N SER A 129 -24.45 9.94 7.55
CA SER A 129 -24.04 11.05 6.69
C SER A 129 -24.16 10.64 5.23
N LEU A 130 -24.92 11.41 4.43
CA LEU A 130 -24.95 11.29 2.97
C LEU A 130 -23.54 11.25 2.36
N GLY A 131 -22.59 11.96 2.97
CA GLY A 131 -21.18 11.97 2.55
C GLY A 131 -20.50 10.60 2.62
N ARG A 132 -20.89 9.72 3.57
CA ARG A 132 -20.28 8.38 3.70
C ARG A 132 -20.62 7.48 2.52
N GLY A 133 -21.86 7.54 2.00
CA GLY A 133 -22.26 6.78 0.82
C GLY A 133 -21.42 7.15 -0.41
N VAL A 134 -21.20 8.45 -0.61
CA VAL A 134 -20.36 8.95 -1.71
C VAL A 134 -18.91 8.48 -1.55
N VAL A 135 -18.35 8.59 -0.34
CA VAL A 135 -16.98 8.12 -0.04
C VAL A 135 -16.85 6.62 -0.28
N ARG A 136 -17.81 5.81 0.17
CA ARG A 136 -17.83 4.37 -0.07
C ARG A 136 -17.88 4.05 -1.57
N SER A 137 -18.78 4.72 -2.31
CA SER A 137 -18.90 4.51 -3.76
C SER A 137 -17.61 4.88 -4.50
N LEU A 138 -16.97 5.99 -4.13
CA LEU A 138 -15.68 6.39 -4.69
C LEU A 138 -14.59 5.36 -4.36
N GLN A 139 -14.54 4.88 -3.12
CA GLN A 139 -13.57 3.88 -2.70
C GLN A 139 -13.78 2.54 -3.43
N CYS A 140 -15.03 2.10 -3.61
CA CYS A 140 -15.36 0.93 -4.42
C CYS A 140 -14.90 1.09 -5.87
N ALA A 141 -15.14 2.25 -6.48
CA ALA A 141 -14.69 2.54 -7.84
C ALA A 141 -13.15 2.51 -7.96
N LEU A 142 -12.44 3.08 -6.98
CA LEU A 142 -10.98 3.04 -6.93
C LEU A 142 -10.44 1.61 -6.74
N TYR A 143 -11.06 0.80 -5.88
CA TYR A 143 -10.71 -0.61 -5.75
C TYR A 143 -10.95 -1.38 -7.04
N SER A 144 -12.12 -1.20 -7.67
CA SER A 144 -12.46 -1.86 -8.93
C SER A 144 -11.45 -1.53 -10.04
N LEU A 145 -10.97 -0.28 -10.08
CA LEU A 145 -9.90 0.12 -11.00
C LEU A 145 -8.57 -0.54 -10.64
N ALA A 146 -8.16 -0.49 -9.37
CA ALA A 146 -6.87 -1.01 -8.91
C ALA A 146 -6.79 -2.54 -9.09
N PHE A 147 -7.89 -3.26 -8.81
CA PHE A 147 -7.93 -4.73 -8.91
C PHE A 147 -7.68 -5.26 -10.31
N ARG A 148 -7.94 -4.45 -11.36
CA ARG A 148 -7.58 -4.81 -12.74
C ARG A 148 -6.07 -4.94 -12.97
N PHE A 149 -5.28 -4.37 -12.09
CA PHE A 149 -3.82 -4.30 -12.18
C PHE A 149 -3.11 -5.20 -11.18
N ILE A 150 -3.86 -5.88 -10.31
CA ILE A 150 -3.34 -6.75 -9.25
C ILE A 150 -3.34 -8.20 -9.73
N ASP A 151 -2.17 -8.84 -9.69
CA ASP A 151 -2.02 -10.25 -10.04
C ASP A 151 -2.48 -11.19 -8.91
N ARG A 152 -2.32 -10.75 -7.65
CA ARG A 152 -2.75 -11.48 -6.45
C ARG A 152 -3.26 -10.51 -5.38
N LEU A 153 -4.49 -10.73 -4.94
CA LEU A 153 -5.09 -10.02 -3.81
C LEU A 153 -5.15 -10.95 -2.60
N ILE A 154 -4.63 -10.48 -1.48
CA ILE A 154 -4.67 -11.15 -0.18
C ILE A 154 -5.69 -10.39 0.68
N VAL A 155 -6.64 -11.10 1.25
CA VAL A 155 -7.65 -10.58 2.19
C VAL A 155 -7.52 -11.34 3.50
N LEU A 156 -7.63 -10.68 4.63
CA LEU A 156 -7.38 -11.30 5.93
C LEU A 156 -8.58 -12.09 6.47
N ASN A 157 -9.80 -11.74 6.04
CA ASN A 157 -11.01 -12.40 6.52
C ASN A 157 -12.05 -12.58 5.40
N ARG A 158 -13.05 -13.44 5.67
CA ARG A 158 -14.12 -13.72 4.71
C ARG A 158 -15.11 -12.57 4.55
N ASP A 159 -15.29 -11.76 5.58
CA ASP A 159 -16.28 -10.67 5.57
C ASP A 159 -15.80 -9.56 4.62
N ASP A 160 -14.50 -9.22 4.65
CA ASP A 160 -13.91 -8.28 3.69
C ASP A 160 -14.05 -8.79 2.24
N LEU A 161 -13.97 -10.11 2.03
CA LEU A 161 -14.16 -10.70 0.70
C LEU A 161 -15.63 -10.60 0.22
N LEU A 162 -16.59 -10.69 1.14
CA LEU A 162 -18.02 -10.56 0.82
C LEU A 162 -18.39 -9.11 0.50
N ASP A 163 -17.82 -8.16 1.22
CA ASP A 163 -18.02 -6.72 1.01
C ASP A 163 -17.37 -6.18 -0.29
N LEU A 164 -16.46 -6.95 -0.88
CA LEU A 164 -15.80 -6.63 -2.16
C LEU A 164 -16.52 -7.22 -3.39
N LYS A 165 -17.55 -8.05 -3.19
CA LYS A 165 -18.38 -8.62 -4.28
C LYS A 165 -19.53 -7.69 -4.63
#